data_212ff1739070fe77ba06128f0b3e302d
#
_entry.id   212ff1739070fe77ba06128f0b3e302d
#
_cell.length_a   1.000
_cell.length_b   1.000
_cell.length_c   1.000
_cell.angle_alpha   90.00
_cell.angle_beta   90.00
_cell.angle_gamma   90.00
#
_symmetry.space_group_name_H-M   'P 1'
#
loop_
_entity.id
_entity.type
_entity.pdbx_description
1 polymer ?
#
loop_
_entity_poly.entity_id
_entity_poly.type
_entity_poly.pdbx_seq_one_letter_code
_entity_poly.pdbx_strand_id
1 'polypeptide(L)'
;AANAAPQSVITWPEGNGWLVQQMQKKIAPYILPGTVALNVDTTGEGVTVKVLEVATKKIKAIHAKTCILATPQFVNSRLLAADDARKKTIADHFVYQPWMVANITSRKLTERSGAGLSWDNVLYKGRGLGYVEATHQLIGYQGPKQVLTYYLPLTEKKAAEERTAAQKRSFE
;
A
#
# COMPACT_ATOMS: atom_id res chain seq x y z
N ALA A 1 11.50 22.69 -16.89
CA ALA A 1 10.64 22.64 -15.72
C ALA A 1 11.41 23.29 -14.58
N ALA A 2 10.91 24.41 -14.05
CA ALA A 2 11.51 25.02 -12.89
C ALA A 2 11.40 24.03 -11.73
N ASN A 3 12.54 23.54 -11.26
CA ASN A 3 12.55 22.80 -10.01
C ASN A 3 12.03 23.76 -8.93
N ALA A 4 10.92 23.39 -8.32
CA ALA A 4 10.51 24.02 -7.08
C ALA A 4 11.68 23.98 -6.09
N ALA A 5 11.81 25.00 -5.26
CA ALA A 5 12.81 25.01 -4.21
C ALA A 5 12.76 23.68 -3.44
N PRO A 6 13.91 23.13 -3.01
CA PRO A 6 13.94 21.87 -2.29
C PRO A 6 13.02 21.97 -1.08
N GLN A 7 11.92 21.22 -1.12
CA GLN A 7 11.01 21.12 0.01
C GLN A 7 11.61 20.17 1.02
N SER A 8 11.75 20.63 2.25
CA SER A 8 12.17 19.76 3.35
C SER A 8 11.06 18.73 3.58
N VAL A 9 11.37 17.45 3.38
CA VAL A 9 10.48 16.35 3.71
C VAL A 9 11.01 15.64 4.96
N ILE A 10 10.10 15.23 5.82
CA ILE A 10 10.43 14.44 7.00
C ILE A 10 10.28 12.98 6.60
N THR A 11 11.37 12.22 6.74
CA THR A 11 11.39 10.78 6.47
C THR A 11 11.99 10.03 7.64
N TRP A 12 11.64 8.75 7.75
CA TRP A 12 12.21 7.85 8.76
C TRP A 12 12.88 6.67 8.07
N PRO A 13 14.00 6.17 8.58
CA PRO A 13 14.66 4.98 8.02
C PRO A 13 13.73 3.78 7.89
N GLU A 14 12.80 3.62 8.83
CA GLU A 14 11.78 2.56 8.82
C GLU A 14 10.59 2.89 7.91
N GLY A 15 10.62 4.02 7.20
CA GLY A 15 9.52 4.48 6.36
C GLY A 15 8.22 4.70 7.16
N ASN A 16 7.09 4.50 6.50
CA ASN A 16 5.77 4.66 7.15
C ASN A 16 5.52 3.67 8.30
N GLY A 17 6.30 2.58 8.38
CA GLY A 17 6.21 1.61 9.47
C GLY A 17 6.44 2.25 10.84
N TRP A 18 7.36 3.21 10.93
CA TRP A 18 7.58 3.94 12.17
C TRP A 18 6.33 4.70 12.64
N LEU A 19 5.64 5.41 11.74
CA LEU A 19 4.40 6.10 12.05
C LEU A 19 3.32 5.15 12.55
N VAL A 20 3.14 4.04 11.84
CA VAL A 20 2.18 3.00 12.22
C VAL A 20 2.49 2.47 13.63
N GLN A 21 3.76 2.19 13.93
CA GLN A 21 4.19 1.74 15.26
C GLN A 21 3.88 2.77 16.35
N GLN A 22 4.13 4.07 16.10
CA GLN A 22 3.82 5.12 17.08
C GLN A 22 2.32 5.25 17.34
N MET A 23 1.50 5.15 16.28
CA MET A 23 0.04 5.10 16.44
C MET A 23 -0.40 3.85 17.20
N GLN A 24 0.13 2.70 16.85
CA GLN A 24 -0.19 1.41 17.49
C GLN A 24 0.09 1.44 18.99
N LYS A 25 1.22 2.00 19.44
CA LYS A 25 1.54 2.14 20.87
C LYS A 25 0.45 2.88 21.64
N LYS A 26 -0.18 3.89 21.03
CA LYS A 26 -1.23 4.69 21.67
C LYS A 26 -2.58 3.98 21.74
N ILE A 27 -2.87 3.14 20.76
CA ILE A 27 -4.17 2.48 20.62
C ILE A 27 -4.12 0.97 20.93
N ALA A 28 -2.99 0.46 21.39
CA ALA A 28 -2.77 -0.96 21.67
C ALA A 28 -3.91 -1.64 22.47
N PRO A 29 -4.48 -1.02 23.52
CA PRO A 29 -5.58 -1.63 24.27
C PRO A 29 -6.86 -1.84 23.47
N TYR A 30 -7.02 -1.15 22.33
CA TYR A 30 -8.19 -1.21 21.46
C TYR A 30 -7.97 -2.05 20.21
N ILE A 31 -6.79 -2.62 20.01
CA ILE A 31 -6.48 -3.50 18.89
C ILE A 31 -6.80 -4.94 19.29
N LEU A 32 -7.53 -5.63 18.44
CA LEU A 32 -7.85 -7.05 18.60
C LEU A 32 -7.03 -7.87 17.56
N PRO A 33 -5.78 -8.19 17.85
CA PRO A 33 -4.96 -8.98 16.95
C PRO A 33 -5.49 -10.42 16.85
N GLY A 34 -5.23 -11.11 15.75
CA GLY A 34 -5.72 -12.47 15.54
C GLY A 34 -7.24 -12.56 15.36
N THR A 35 -7.88 -11.44 15.02
CA THR A 35 -9.33 -11.37 14.79
C THR A 35 -9.60 -10.98 13.34
N VAL A 36 -10.40 -11.76 12.63
CA VAL A 36 -10.76 -11.56 11.23
C VAL A 36 -12.24 -11.16 11.14
N ALA A 37 -12.52 -10.01 10.53
CA ALA A 37 -13.89 -9.63 10.23
C ALA A 37 -14.44 -10.50 9.09
N LEU A 38 -15.62 -11.07 9.29
CA LEU A 38 -16.31 -11.95 8.35
C LEU A 38 -17.47 -11.26 7.65
N ASN A 39 -18.18 -10.40 8.37
CA ASN A 39 -19.39 -9.74 7.88
C ASN A 39 -19.65 -8.47 8.68
N VAL A 40 -20.24 -7.48 8.02
CA VAL A 40 -20.69 -6.22 8.62
C VAL A 40 -22.11 -5.98 8.19
N ASP A 41 -23.02 -6.02 9.16
CA ASP A 41 -24.45 -5.77 8.98
C ASP A 41 -24.85 -4.44 9.62
N THR A 42 -25.56 -3.59 8.89
CA THR A 42 -26.20 -2.40 9.42
C THR A 42 -27.58 -2.76 9.96
N THR A 43 -27.85 -2.33 11.17
CA THR A 43 -29.18 -2.45 11.80
C THR A 43 -29.76 -1.04 11.98
N GLY A 44 -31.05 -0.92 12.27
CA GLY A 44 -31.65 0.40 12.51
C GLY A 44 -31.02 1.19 13.68
N GLU A 45 -30.33 0.51 14.57
CA GLU A 45 -29.73 1.09 15.80
C GLU A 45 -28.19 1.14 15.77
N GLY A 46 -27.55 0.65 14.69
CA GLY A 46 -26.09 0.62 14.62
C GLY A 46 -25.54 -0.42 13.67
N VAL A 47 -24.42 -0.98 14.01
CA VAL A 47 -23.68 -1.94 13.19
C VAL A 47 -23.32 -3.17 14.00
N THR A 48 -23.49 -4.35 13.41
CA THR A 48 -23.01 -5.63 13.95
C THR A 48 -21.89 -6.16 13.07
N VAL A 49 -20.72 -6.38 13.65
CA VAL A 49 -19.56 -6.98 12.97
C VAL A 49 -19.38 -8.40 13.48
N LYS A 50 -19.54 -9.39 12.60
CA LYS A 50 -19.18 -10.78 12.90
C LYS A 50 -17.70 -10.99 12.70
N VAL A 51 -17.02 -11.50 13.70
CA VAL A 51 -15.57 -11.71 13.70
C VAL A 51 -15.22 -13.14 14.06
N LEU A 52 -14.15 -13.64 13.46
CA LEU A 52 -13.53 -14.93 13.80
C LEU A 52 -12.27 -14.68 14.62
N GLU A 53 -12.23 -15.21 15.82
CA GLU A 53 -11.01 -15.31 16.62
C GLU A 53 -10.20 -16.52 16.14
N VAL A 54 -9.06 -16.26 15.49
CA VAL A 54 -8.30 -17.28 14.75
C VAL A 54 -7.77 -18.39 15.66
N ALA A 55 -7.29 -18.01 16.85
CA ALA A 55 -6.71 -18.97 17.80
C ALA A 55 -7.74 -19.99 18.33
N THR A 56 -8.95 -19.54 18.64
CA THR A 56 -10.01 -20.38 19.23
C THR A 56 -10.99 -20.92 18.19
N LYS A 57 -10.92 -20.42 16.94
CA LYS A 57 -11.88 -20.67 15.85
C LYS A 57 -13.34 -20.33 16.22
N LYS A 58 -13.53 -19.44 17.19
CA LYS A 58 -14.87 -19.02 17.63
C LYS A 58 -15.31 -17.76 16.87
N ILE A 59 -16.59 -17.73 16.53
CA ILE A 59 -17.25 -16.56 15.95
C ILE A 59 -17.86 -15.76 17.09
N LYS A 60 -17.64 -14.43 17.07
CA LYS A 60 -18.20 -13.46 18.00
C LYS A 60 -18.91 -12.35 17.23
N ALA A 61 -19.85 -11.67 17.86
CA ALA A 61 -20.47 -10.45 17.36
C ALA A 61 -19.98 -9.25 18.16
N ILE A 62 -19.61 -8.20 17.46
CA ILE A 62 -19.27 -6.90 18.05
C ILE A 62 -20.35 -5.91 17.61
N HIS A 63 -21.00 -5.28 18.57
CA HIS A 63 -22.02 -4.26 18.33
C HIS A 63 -21.43 -2.87 18.52
N ALA A 64 -21.67 -1.96 17.59
CA ALA A 64 -21.19 -0.60 17.62
C ALA A 64 -22.21 0.36 17.01
N LYS A 65 -22.14 1.64 17.41
CA LYS A 65 -22.94 2.69 16.76
C LYS A 65 -22.49 2.96 15.33
N THR A 66 -21.18 2.85 15.07
CA THR A 66 -20.56 3.15 13.79
C THR A 66 -19.41 2.20 13.53
N CYS A 67 -19.18 1.84 12.26
CA CYS A 67 -18.03 1.07 11.81
C CYS A 67 -17.33 1.80 10.67
N ILE A 68 -16.00 1.91 10.75
CA ILE A 68 -15.16 2.43 9.67
C ILE A 68 -14.48 1.26 8.98
N LEU A 69 -14.78 1.05 7.70
CA LEU A 69 -14.15 0.04 6.86
C LEU A 69 -12.89 0.63 6.22
N ALA A 70 -11.73 0.40 6.83
CA ALA A 70 -10.42 0.86 6.35
C ALA A 70 -9.69 -0.21 5.52
N THR A 71 -10.41 -1.15 4.94
CA THR A 71 -9.89 -2.22 4.08
C THR A 71 -10.08 -1.88 2.59
N PRO A 72 -9.33 -2.53 1.66
CA PRO A 72 -9.54 -2.33 0.23
C PRO A 72 -10.98 -2.64 -0.19
N GLN A 73 -11.48 -1.96 -1.24
CA GLN A 73 -12.90 -2.09 -1.64
C GLN A 73 -13.29 -3.53 -2.02
N PHE A 74 -12.38 -4.32 -2.59
CA PHE A 74 -12.66 -5.73 -2.86
C PHE A 74 -12.82 -6.59 -1.60
N VAL A 75 -12.28 -6.16 -0.45
CA VAL A 75 -12.54 -6.76 0.86
C VAL A 75 -13.87 -6.24 1.40
N ASN A 76 -14.10 -4.92 1.33
CA ASN A 76 -15.35 -4.30 1.76
C ASN A 76 -16.57 -4.91 1.07
N SER A 77 -16.47 -5.21 -0.23
CA SER A 77 -17.55 -5.86 -0.98
C SER A 77 -17.92 -7.26 -0.43
N ARG A 78 -16.98 -7.95 0.20
CA ARG A 78 -17.22 -9.23 0.85
C ARG A 78 -17.80 -9.07 2.25
N LEU A 79 -17.32 -8.08 2.99
CA LEU A 79 -17.80 -7.79 4.35
C LEU A 79 -19.24 -7.28 4.35
N LEU A 80 -19.62 -6.49 3.35
CA LEU A 80 -20.97 -5.95 3.15
C LEU A 80 -21.83 -6.89 2.30
N ALA A 81 -21.90 -8.15 2.66
CA ALA A 81 -22.49 -9.19 1.82
C ALA A 81 -23.98 -8.99 1.47
N ALA A 82 -24.71 -8.27 2.28
CA ALA A 82 -26.15 -7.98 2.06
C ALA A 82 -26.41 -6.79 1.11
N ASP A 83 -25.38 -6.00 0.75
CA ASP A 83 -25.51 -4.82 -0.11
C ASP A 83 -25.07 -5.12 -1.55
N ASP A 84 -25.96 -5.71 -2.34
CA ASP A 84 -25.63 -6.09 -3.72
C ASP A 84 -25.44 -4.90 -4.66
N ALA A 85 -26.13 -3.78 -4.42
CA ALA A 85 -25.94 -2.55 -5.20
C ALA A 85 -24.53 -1.98 -5.01
N ARG A 86 -24.05 -1.95 -3.76
CA ARG A 86 -22.70 -1.50 -3.44
C ARG A 86 -21.64 -2.46 -3.97
N LYS A 87 -21.83 -3.78 -3.90
CA LYS A 87 -20.94 -4.77 -4.51
C LYS A 87 -20.79 -4.53 -5.99
N LYS A 88 -21.90 -4.32 -6.71
CA LYS A 88 -21.88 -4.02 -8.13
C LYS A 88 -21.09 -2.74 -8.41
N THR A 89 -21.36 -1.67 -7.69
CA THR A 89 -20.64 -0.39 -7.83
C THR A 89 -19.14 -0.58 -7.61
N ILE A 90 -18.73 -1.34 -6.59
CA ILE A 90 -17.34 -1.63 -6.33
C ILE A 90 -16.70 -2.42 -7.48
N ALA A 91 -17.38 -3.45 -7.98
CA ALA A 91 -16.87 -4.28 -9.08
C ALA A 91 -16.71 -3.48 -10.39
N ASP A 92 -17.62 -2.57 -10.65
CA ASP A 92 -17.65 -1.79 -11.90
C ASP A 92 -16.62 -0.64 -11.90
N HIS A 93 -16.30 -0.07 -10.74
CA HIS A 93 -15.52 1.18 -10.65
C HIS A 93 -14.14 1.05 -9.97
N PHE A 94 -13.87 -0.03 -9.25
CA PHE A 94 -12.59 -0.21 -8.56
C PHE A 94 -11.75 -1.33 -9.20
N VAL A 95 -10.74 -0.91 -9.96
CA VAL A 95 -9.79 -1.83 -10.59
C VAL A 95 -8.44 -1.74 -9.87
N TYR A 96 -7.92 -2.89 -9.46
CA TYR A 96 -6.64 -2.99 -8.76
C TYR A 96 -5.59 -3.60 -9.70
N GLN A 97 -4.71 -2.75 -10.19
CA GLN A 97 -3.63 -3.14 -11.08
C GLN A 97 -2.42 -3.62 -10.27
N PRO A 98 -1.78 -4.75 -10.63
CA PRO A 98 -0.57 -5.19 -9.98
C PRO A 98 0.61 -4.28 -10.35
N TRP A 99 1.56 -4.15 -9.44
CA TRP A 99 2.78 -3.39 -9.61
C TRP A 99 3.98 -4.28 -9.37
N MET A 100 5.04 -4.03 -10.12
CA MET A 100 6.37 -4.51 -9.79
C MET A 100 7.13 -3.36 -9.13
N VAL A 101 7.70 -3.62 -7.96
CA VAL A 101 8.60 -2.71 -7.25
C VAL A 101 9.95 -3.40 -7.12
N ALA A 102 11.00 -2.74 -7.58
CA ALA A 102 12.36 -3.26 -7.49
C ALA A 102 13.26 -2.31 -6.69
N ASN A 103 13.82 -2.81 -5.60
CA ASN A 103 14.85 -2.10 -4.84
C ASN A 103 16.22 -2.52 -5.37
N ILE A 104 16.94 -1.58 -5.96
CA ILE A 104 18.22 -1.80 -6.63
C ILE A 104 19.30 -1.10 -5.81
N THR A 105 20.20 -1.88 -5.23
CA THR A 105 21.40 -1.33 -4.58
C THR A 105 22.52 -1.25 -5.61
N SER A 106 23.04 -0.07 -5.83
CA SER A 106 24.16 0.17 -6.74
C SER A 106 25.26 1.00 -6.07
N ARG A 107 26.40 1.14 -6.73
CA ARG A 107 27.35 2.18 -6.39
C ARG A 107 26.73 3.53 -6.66
N LYS A 108 27.09 4.54 -5.89
CA LYS A 108 26.63 5.91 -6.11
C LYS A 108 26.91 6.31 -7.56
N LEU A 109 25.88 6.77 -8.23
CA LEU A 109 26.02 7.24 -9.61
C LEU A 109 26.90 8.48 -9.62
N THR A 110 27.89 8.51 -10.49
CA THR A 110 28.71 9.71 -10.73
C THR A 110 27.83 10.85 -11.22
N GLU A 111 28.12 12.03 -10.76
CA GLU A 111 27.46 13.24 -11.27
C GLU A 111 27.55 13.28 -12.79
N ARG A 112 26.42 13.49 -13.42
CA ARG A 112 26.31 13.64 -14.88
C ARG A 112 25.98 15.09 -15.21
N SER A 113 26.39 15.54 -16.38
CA SER A 113 25.94 16.83 -16.91
C SER A 113 24.41 16.78 -17.10
N GLY A 114 23.71 17.84 -16.71
CA GLY A 114 22.26 17.96 -16.83
C GLY A 114 21.57 18.20 -15.50
N ALA A 115 20.30 17.85 -15.40
CA ALA A 115 19.55 17.95 -14.16
C ALA A 115 20.09 16.95 -13.12
N GLY A 116 20.29 17.41 -11.89
CA GLY A 116 20.64 16.53 -10.77
C GLY A 116 19.58 15.49 -10.51
N LEU A 117 19.95 14.42 -9.79
CA LEU A 117 19.00 13.41 -9.32
C LEU A 117 17.96 14.08 -8.42
N SER A 118 16.71 13.90 -8.78
CA SER A 118 15.57 14.29 -7.97
C SER A 118 15.14 13.13 -7.07
N TRP A 119 14.31 13.44 -6.10
CA TRP A 119 13.70 12.40 -5.28
C TRP A 119 12.88 11.41 -6.14
N ASP A 120 12.19 11.91 -7.14
CA ASP A 120 11.44 11.11 -8.10
C ASP A 120 11.93 11.39 -9.53
N ASN A 121 12.33 10.34 -10.25
CA ASN A 121 12.97 10.42 -11.55
C ASN A 121 12.18 9.61 -12.55
N VAL A 122 11.48 10.29 -13.46
CA VAL A 122 10.64 9.66 -14.48
C VAL A 122 11.36 9.64 -15.81
N LEU A 123 11.44 8.46 -16.44
CA LEU A 123 11.97 8.31 -17.78
C LEU A 123 10.89 8.70 -18.80
N TYR A 124 11.11 9.76 -19.55
CA TYR A 124 10.18 10.18 -20.62
C TYR A 124 9.98 9.06 -21.65
N LYS A 125 8.71 8.74 -21.96
CA LYS A 125 8.31 7.59 -22.78
C LYS A 125 8.72 6.21 -22.22
N GLY A 126 9.19 6.13 -20.99
CA GLY A 126 9.40 4.86 -20.30
C GLY A 126 8.07 4.19 -19.94
N ARG A 127 8.09 2.84 -19.84
CA ARG A 127 6.91 2.06 -19.44
C ARG A 127 6.62 2.15 -17.93
N GLY A 128 7.64 2.45 -17.14
CA GLY A 128 7.53 2.56 -15.68
C GLY A 128 7.24 3.98 -15.24
N LEU A 129 6.87 4.12 -13.97
CA LEU A 129 6.74 5.42 -13.31
C LEU A 129 8.11 6.03 -12.92
N GLY A 130 9.21 5.35 -13.29
CA GLY A 130 10.54 5.79 -12.93
C GLY A 130 11.06 5.19 -11.65
N TYR A 131 11.94 5.91 -10.99
CA TYR A 131 12.55 5.44 -9.75
C TYR A 131 12.70 6.57 -8.73
N VAL A 132 12.65 6.19 -7.48
CA VAL A 132 12.95 7.07 -6.33
C VAL A 132 14.38 6.80 -5.89
N GLU A 133 15.16 7.86 -5.68
CA GLU A 133 16.45 7.76 -5.00
C GLU A 133 16.18 7.68 -3.50
N ALA A 134 16.24 6.47 -2.94
CA ALA A 134 15.79 6.17 -1.57
C ALA A 134 16.91 6.28 -0.52
N THR A 135 18.13 6.60 -0.91
CA THR A 135 19.29 6.71 0.02
C THR A 135 19.09 7.80 1.06
N HIS A 136 18.33 8.86 0.71
CA HIS A 136 18.02 9.97 1.62
C HIS A 136 17.22 9.55 2.87
N GLN A 137 16.56 8.40 2.85
CA GLN A 137 15.87 7.83 4.00
C GLN A 137 16.85 7.40 5.10
N LEU A 138 18.11 7.18 4.75
CA LEU A 138 19.17 6.86 5.68
C LEU A 138 19.85 8.15 6.14
N ILE A 139 19.31 8.79 7.16
CA ILE A 139 19.85 10.04 7.70
C ILE A 139 21.33 9.86 8.07
N GLY A 140 22.19 10.71 7.51
CA GLY A 140 23.64 10.70 7.79
C GLY A 140 24.43 9.61 7.05
N TYR A 141 23.81 8.84 6.15
CA TYR A 141 24.55 7.88 5.35
C TYR A 141 25.45 8.57 4.32
N GLN A 142 26.76 8.35 4.44
CA GLN A 142 27.80 8.89 3.56
C GLN A 142 28.51 7.78 2.74
N GLY A 143 27.94 6.58 2.71
CA GLY A 143 28.57 5.43 2.07
C GLY A 143 28.58 5.51 0.53
N PRO A 144 29.37 4.63 -0.13
CA PRO A 144 29.52 4.61 -1.57
C PRO A 144 28.34 3.96 -2.33
N LYS A 145 27.35 3.47 -1.64
CA LYS A 145 26.18 2.80 -2.21
C LYS A 145 24.98 3.72 -2.21
N GLN A 146 24.07 3.46 -3.13
CA GLN A 146 22.74 4.09 -3.18
C GLN A 146 21.67 3.04 -3.38
N VAL A 147 20.45 3.36 -3.01
CA VAL A 147 19.27 2.51 -3.22
C VAL A 147 18.31 3.26 -4.13
N LEU A 148 17.98 2.62 -5.24
CA LEU A 148 16.98 3.10 -6.18
C LEU A 148 15.76 2.19 -6.07
N THR A 149 14.58 2.78 -5.90
CA THR A 149 13.33 2.03 -5.89
C THR A 149 12.59 2.32 -7.18
N TYR A 150 12.52 1.34 -8.06
CA TYR A 150 11.87 1.43 -9.36
C TYR A 150 10.42 0.94 -9.27
N TYR A 151 9.52 1.63 -9.96
CA TYR A 151 8.09 1.34 -9.98
C TYR A 151 7.61 1.06 -11.40
N LEU A 152 7.03 -0.12 -11.60
CA LEU A 152 6.42 -0.51 -12.88
C LEU A 152 4.99 -1.01 -12.65
N PRO A 153 3.96 -0.19 -12.92
CA PRO A 153 2.60 -0.69 -12.98
C PRO A 153 2.43 -1.61 -14.19
N LEU A 154 1.84 -2.78 -13.97
CA LEU A 154 1.62 -3.77 -15.03
C LEU A 154 0.26 -3.48 -15.68
N THR A 155 0.25 -2.66 -16.72
CA THR A 155 -0.98 -2.10 -17.33
C THR A 155 -1.19 -2.48 -18.78
N GLU A 156 -0.42 -3.43 -19.33
CA GLU A 156 -0.54 -3.84 -20.74
C GLU A 156 -1.79 -4.66 -21.03
N LYS A 157 -2.26 -5.38 -20.01
CA LYS A 157 -3.45 -6.24 -20.06
C LYS A 157 -4.43 -5.86 -18.97
N LYS A 158 -5.58 -6.53 -18.98
CA LYS A 158 -6.55 -6.39 -17.88
C LYS A 158 -5.93 -6.82 -16.55
N ALA A 159 -6.31 -6.16 -15.48
CA ALA A 159 -5.73 -6.37 -14.15
C ALA A 159 -5.68 -7.84 -13.69
N ALA A 160 -6.70 -8.62 -13.99
CA ALA A 160 -6.75 -10.05 -13.66
C ALA A 160 -5.72 -10.87 -14.43
N GLU A 161 -5.52 -10.56 -15.71
CA GLU A 161 -4.54 -11.24 -16.58
C GLU A 161 -3.11 -10.89 -16.15
N GLU A 162 -2.85 -9.60 -15.88
CA GLU A 162 -1.54 -9.16 -15.38
C GLU A 162 -1.21 -9.78 -14.02
N ARG A 163 -2.20 -9.89 -13.12
CA ARG A 163 -2.01 -10.52 -11.82
C ARG A 163 -1.64 -11.99 -11.96
N THR A 164 -2.35 -12.72 -12.83
CA THR A 164 -2.07 -14.13 -13.10
C THR A 164 -0.71 -14.32 -13.75
N ALA A 165 -0.33 -13.45 -14.68
CA ALA A 165 0.98 -13.47 -15.31
C ALA A 165 2.10 -13.16 -14.31
N ALA A 166 1.90 -12.15 -13.43
CA ALA A 166 2.88 -11.79 -12.43
C ALA A 166 3.13 -12.92 -11.42
N GLN A 167 2.09 -13.64 -10.99
CA GLN A 167 2.21 -14.78 -10.08
C GLN A 167 3.00 -15.95 -10.66
N LYS A 168 3.07 -16.07 -11.98
CA LYS A 168 3.79 -17.15 -12.69
C LYS A 168 5.23 -16.77 -13.06
N ARG A 169 5.65 -15.53 -12.84
CA ARG A 169 7.03 -15.10 -13.12
C ARG A 169 7.97 -15.68 -12.08
N SER A 170 9.02 -16.34 -12.53
CA SER A 170 10.16 -16.69 -11.69
C SER A 170 11.17 -15.55 -11.68
N PHE A 171 12.03 -15.50 -10.67
CA PHE A 171 13.18 -14.62 -10.58
C PHE A 171 14.41 -15.38 -11.11
N GLU A 172 14.42 -15.74 -12.38
CA GLU A 172 15.60 -16.24 -13.07
C GLU A 172 16.33 -15.11 -13.79
#